data_c743b2b5c51441a1a4980de7992ae03d
#
_entry.id   c743b2b5c51441a1a4980de7992ae03d
#
_cell.length_a   1.000
_cell.length_b   1.000
_cell.length_c   1.000
_cell.angle_alpha   90.00
_cell.angle_beta   90.00
_cell.angle_gamma   90.00
#
_symmetry.space_group_name_H-M   'P 1'
#
loop_
_entity.id
_entity.type
_entity.pdbx_description
1 polymer ?
#
loop_
_entity_poly.entity_id
_entity_poly.type
_entity_poly.pdbx_seq_one_letter_code
_entity_poly.pdbx_strand_id
1 'polypeptide(L)'
;MKKIVIAIDGHSSSGKSTMAKDLAKEIGYTYIDTGAMYRAVTLYCIQHGFFEGEKIKEEELKASIHDIDISFRLNAETGRPDTYLNGVNVEKEIRGMEVADKVSPVATLGFVRRALVAKQQEMGKAKGIVMDGRDIGTVVFPDAELKLFVTASPEVRAKRRVDELEAKGIPASYEEVLENVKKRDYIDSIREESPLRQADDALVLDNSHMTLEEQKAWLLEQYHKAIGS
;
A
#
# COMPACT_ATOMS: atom_id res chain seq x y z
N MET A 1 15.92 20.66 8.37
CA MET A 1 14.46 20.65 8.16
C MET A 1 13.80 19.68 9.13
N LYS A 2 12.60 20.01 9.63
CA LYS A 2 11.82 19.14 10.51
C LYS A 2 11.36 17.92 9.71
N LYS A 3 11.72 16.71 10.15
CA LYS A 3 11.21 15.47 9.54
C LYS A 3 9.80 15.21 10.05
N ILE A 4 8.91 14.80 9.14
CA ILE A 4 7.51 14.48 9.44
C ILE A 4 7.18 13.07 8.96
N VAL A 5 6.02 12.57 9.37
CA VAL A 5 5.37 11.37 8.81
C VAL A 5 4.33 11.82 7.81
N ILE A 6 4.36 11.25 6.61
CA ILE A 6 3.38 11.48 5.56
C ILE A 6 2.59 10.19 5.35
N ALA A 7 1.31 10.23 5.67
CA ALA A 7 0.36 9.13 5.50
C ALA A 7 -0.45 9.33 4.22
N ILE A 8 -0.45 8.35 3.32
CA ILE A 8 -1.20 8.40 2.06
C ILE A 8 -2.14 7.21 1.98
N ASP A 9 -3.40 7.44 2.21
CA ASP A 9 -4.44 6.42 2.12
C ASP A 9 -5.25 6.56 0.83
N GLY A 10 -5.97 5.51 0.47
CA GLY A 10 -6.87 5.54 -0.68
C GLY A 10 -7.07 4.18 -1.32
N HIS A 11 -7.94 4.14 -2.30
CA HIS A 11 -8.37 2.95 -3.01
C HIS A 11 -7.25 2.29 -3.83
N SER A 12 -7.46 1.03 -4.21
CA SER A 12 -6.54 0.35 -5.14
C SER A 12 -6.52 1.05 -6.50
N SER A 13 -5.37 0.99 -7.18
CA SER A 13 -5.16 1.59 -8.52
C SER A 13 -5.46 3.10 -8.61
N SER A 14 -5.49 3.81 -7.49
CA SER A 14 -5.65 5.28 -7.48
C SER A 14 -4.36 6.03 -7.84
N GLY A 15 -3.23 5.33 -8.03
CA GLY A 15 -1.94 5.96 -8.30
C GLY A 15 -1.15 6.40 -7.06
N LYS A 16 -1.70 6.21 -5.85
CA LYS A 16 -1.06 6.67 -4.59
C LYS A 16 0.36 6.16 -4.38
N SER A 17 0.65 4.90 -4.73
CA SER A 17 2.00 4.35 -4.54
C SER A 17 3.03 5.00 -5.46
N THR A 18 2.66 5.36 -6.68
CA THR A 18 3.53 6.15 -7.59
C THR A 18 3.78 7.53 -7.01
N MET A 19 2.71 8.22 -6.60
CA MET A 19 2.78 9.54 -5.97
C MET A 19 3.64 9.53 -4.70
N ALA A 20 3.46 8.52 -3.84
CA ALA A 20 4.21 8.37 -2.59
C ALA A 20 5.71 8.15 -2.85
N LYS A 21 6.05 7.32 -3.84
CA LYS A 21 7.44 7.08 -4.25
C LYS A 21 8.11 8.34 -4.79
N ASP A 22 7.42 9.03 -5.67
CA ASP A 22 7.96 10.24 -6.32
C ASP A 22 8.14 11.36 -5.29
N LEU A 23 7.17 11.56 -4.40
CA LEU A 23 7.29 12.52 -3.30
C LEU A 23 8.46 12.16 -2.38
N ALA A 24 8.54 10.91 -1.91
CA ALA A 24 9.62 10.46 -1.01
C ALA A 24 11.00 10.70 -1.62
N LYS A 25 11.17 10.39 -2.91
CA LYS A 25 12.41 10.62 -3.64
C LYS A 25 12.75 12.11 -3.72
N GLU A 26 11.78 12.97 -4.02
CA GLU A 26 11.97 14.41 -4.17
C GLU A 26 12.41 15.08 -2.86
N ILE A 27 11.79 14.70 -1.74
CA ILE A 27 12.06 15.31 -0.43
C ILE A 27 13.11 14.56 0.40
N GLY A 28 13.69 13.48 -0.14
CA GLY A 28 14.72 12.69 0.54
C GLY A 28 14.19 11.86 1.73
N TYR A 29 12.93 11.42 1.67
CA TYR A 29 12.30 10.56 2.68
C TYR A 29 12.34 9.10 2.28
N THR A 30 12.16 8.21 3.27
CA THR A 30 12.02 6.77 2.99
C THR A 30 10.58 6.46 2.61
N TYR A 31 10.41 5.79 1.47
CA TYR A 31 9.10 5.27 1.06
C TYR A 31 8.84 3.87 1.64
N ILE A 32 7.65 3.63 2.16
CA ILE A 32 7.20 2.35 2.71
C ILE A 32 5.88 1.94 2.05
N ASP A 33 5.91 0.80 1.33
CA ASP A 33 4.75 0.17 0.68
C ASP A 33 4.11 -0.83 1.65
N THR A 34 3.04 -0.44 2.34
CA THR A 34 2.37 -1.39 3.25
C THR A 34 1.65 -2.50 2.50
N GLY A 35 1.20 -2.25 1.27
CA GLY A 35 0.64 -3.29 0.41
C GLY A 35 1.66 -4.40 0.12
N ALA A 36 2.94 -4.07 -0.04
CA ALA A 36 4.01 -5.04 -0.18
C ALA A 36 4.17 -5.90 1.09
N MET A 37 3.94 -5.34 2.27
CA MET A 37 4.00 -6.12 3.53
C MET A 37 2.91 -7.21 3.57
N TYR A 38 1.67 -6.88 3.24
CA TYR A 38 0.58 -7.88 3.16
C TYR A 38 0.86 -8.93 2.08
N ARG A 39 1.43 -8.54 0.95
CA ARG A 39 1.84 -9.45 -0.11
C ARG A 39 2.97 -10.37 0.32
N ALA A 40 3.91 -9.89 1.12
CA ALA A 40 4.98 -10.72 1.68
C ALA A 40 4.43 -11.78 2.65
N VAL A 41 3.48 -11.42 3.53
CA VAL A 41 2.76 -12.40 4.37
C VAL A 41 2.01 -13.42 3.51
N THR A 42 1.36 -12.96 2.43
CA THR A 42 0.65 -13.86 1.50
C THR A 42 1.62 -14.83 0.82
N LEU A 43 2.77 -14.35 0.37
CA LEU A 43 3.80 -15.21 -0.20
C LEU A 43 4.31 -16.25 0.80
N TYR A 44 4.51 -15.85 2.06
CA TYR A 44 4.86 -16.78 3.13
C TYR A 44 3.80 -17.89 3.28
N CYS A 45 2.51 -17.52 3.29
CA CYS A 45 1.42 -18.49 3.35
C CYS A 45 1.43 -19.46 2.15
N ILE A 46 1.71 -18.97 0.95
CA ILE A 46 1.82 -19.80 -0.26
C ILE A 46 2.99 -20.79 -0.12
N GLN A 47 4.17 -20.30 0.26
CA GLN A 47 5.38 -21.11 0.40
C GLN A 47 5.26 -22.22 1.47
N HIS A 48 4.46 -21.98 2.51
CA HIS A 48 4.25 -22.93 3.62
C HIS A 48 2.97 -23.77 3.47
N GLY A 49 2.24 -23.65 2.34
CA GLY A 49 1.04 -24.44 2.10
C GLY A 49 -0.13 -24.09 3.02
N PHE A 50 -0.22 -22.82 3.46
CA PHE A 50 -1.29 -22.35 4.35
C PHE A 50 -2.58 -22.01 3.62
N PHE A 51 -2.70 -22.35 2.34
CA PHE A 51 -3.95 -22.23 1.59
C PHE A 51 -4.55 -23.61 1.27
N GLU A 52 -5.86 -23.73 1.47
CA GLU A 52 -6.71 -24.81 0.95
C GLU A 52 -7.71 -24.20 -0.03
N GLY A 53 -7.37 -24.20 -1.32
CA GLY A 53 -8.10 -23.42 -2.32
C GLY A 53 -7.95 -21.92 -2.02
N GLU A 54 -9.08 -21.25 -1.76
CA GLU A 54 -9.10 -19.83 -1.37
C GLU A 54 -9.07 -19.59 0.14
N LYS A 55 -9.20 -20.66 0.94
CA LYS A 55 -9.22 -20.56 2.41
C LYS A 55 -7.82 -20.57 3.00
N ILE A 56 -7.61 -19.72 4.00
CA ILE A 56 -6.35 -19.66 4.75
C ILE A 56 -6.47 -20.57 5.99
N LYS A 57 -5.42 -21.31 6.27
CA LYS A 57 -5.22 -22.01 7.53
C LYS A 57 -4.80 -20.99 8.59
N GLU A 58 -5.78 -20.35 9.21
CA GLU A 58 -5.55 -19.20 10.09
C GLU A 58 -4.72 -19.54 11.33
N GLU A 59 -4.93 -20.72 11.92
CA GLU A 59 -4.21 -21.11 13.12
C GLU A 59 -2.72 -21.36 12.84
N GLU A 60 -2.38 -21.96 11.70
CA GLU A 60 -1.00 -22.15 11.25
C GLU A 60 -0.31 -20.82 10.99
N LEU A 61 -1.00 -19.88 10.32
CA LEU A 61 -0.46 -18.55 10.09
C LEU A 61 -0.28 -17.79 11.40
N LYS A 62 -1.25 -17.89 12.31
CA LYS A 62 -1.20 -17.24 13.62
C LYS A 62 -0.04 -17.76 14.47
N ALA A 63 0.22 -19.07 14.44
CA ALA A 63 1.37 -19.65 15.11
C ALA A 63 2.71 -19.17 14.53
N SER A 64 2.76 -18.88 13.22
CA SER A 64 3.98 -18.51 12.50
C SER A 64 4.16 -16.99 12.33
N ILE A 65 3.22 -16.14 12.76
CA ILE A 65 3.25 -14.70 12.46
C ILE A 65 4.51 -14.01 13.00
N HIS A 66 5.08 -14.51 14.07
CA HIS A 66 6.29 -13.97 14.69
C HIS A 66 7.58 -14.38 13.93
N ASP A 67 7.51 -15.39 13.06
CA ASP A 67 8.61 -15.85 12.23
C ASP A 67 8.69 -15.10 10.90
N ILE A 68 7.73 -14.20 10.65
CA ILE A 68 7.65 -13.40 9.44
C ILE A 68 8.37 -12.08 9.66
N ASP A 69 9.62 -12.00 9.17
CA ASP A 69 10.36 -10.75 9.15
C ASP A 69 10.29 -10.08 7.77
N ILE A 70 9.80 -8.82 7.77
CA ILE A 70 9.67 -8.03 6.54
C ILE A 70 10.52 -6.78 6.71
N SER A 71 11.39 -6.53 5.73
CA SER A 71 12.22 -5.34 5.68
C SER A 71 12.28 -4.76 4.27
N PHE A 72 12.69 -3.50 4.16
CA PHE A 72 12.88 -2.80 2.89
C PHE A 72 14.34 -2.38 2.77
N ARG A 73 14.94 -2.61 1.59
CA ARG A 73 16.32 -2.19 1.31
C ARG A 73 16.36 -1.44 0.00
N LEU A 74 17.04 -0.31 -0.01
CA LEU A 74 17.19 0.50 -1.23
C LEU A 74 17.95 -0.32 -2.30
N ASN A 75 17.32 -0.48 -3.43
CA ASN A 75 17.96 -1.06 -4.62
C ASN A 75 18.73 0.04 -5.36
N ALA A 76 20.04 -0.09 -5.44
CA ALA A 76 20.92 0.92 -6.05
C ALA A 76 20.68 1.10 -7.56
N GLU A 77 20.20 0.07 -8.26
CA GLU A 77 19.95 0.10 -9.70
C GLU A 77 18.65 0.85 -10.04
N THR A 78 17.60 0.58 -9.25
CA THR A 78 16.26 1.16 -9.49
C THR A 78 16.04 2.46 -8.73
N GLY A 79 16.84 2.73 -7.70
CA GLY A 79 16.63 3.83 -6.75
C GLY A 79 15.35 3.68 -5.92
N ARG A 80 14.79 2.47 -5.82
CA ARG A 80 13.54 2.15 -5.11
C ARG A 80 13.81 1.09 -4.04
N PRO A 81 13.04 1.07 -2.93
CA PRO A 81 13.16 0.01 -1.96
C PRO A 81 12.58 -1.30 -2.50
N ASP A 82 13.34 -2.38 -2.39
CA ASP A 82 12.88 -3.75 -2.59
C ASP A 82 12.41 -4.36 -1.28
N THR A 83 11.43 -5.22 -1.35
CA THR A 83 10.85 -5.94 -0.21
C THR A 83 11.63 -7.23 0.06
N TYR A 84 11.97 -7.45 1.32
CA TYR A 84 12.64 -8.65 1.80
C TYR A 84 11.74 -9.39 2.80
N LEU A 85 11.62 -10.69 2.61
CA LEU A 85 10.94 -11.61 3.51
C LEU A 85 11.99 -12.56 4.11
N ASN A 86 12.15 -12.56 5.43
CA ASN A 86 13.14 -13.37 6.14
C ASN A 86 14.56 -13.25 5.53
N GLY A 87 14.93 -12.03 5.15
CA GLY A 87 16.22 -11.73 4.57
C GLY A 87 16.39 -12.02 3.06
N VAL A 88 15.39 -12.61 2.42
CA VAL A 88 15.38 -12.91 0.97
C VAL A 88 14.64 -11.80 0.22
N ASN A 89 15.22 -11.30 -0.89
CA ASN A 89 14.53 -10.35 -1.78
C ASN A 89 13.36 -11.06 -2.46
N VAL A 90 12.16 -10.55 -2.25
CA VAL A 90 10.92 -11.10 -2.81
C VAL A 90 10.14 -10.07 -3.63
N GLU A 91 10.75 -8.96 -4.00
CA GLU A 91 10.06 -7.86 -4.69
C GLU A 91 9.38 -8.31 -5.99
N LYS A 92 9.99 -9.21 -6.73
CA LYS A 92 9.41 -9.77 -7.96
C LYS A 92 8.26 -10.73 -7.66
N GLU A 93 8.46 -11.64 -6.73
CA GLU A 93 7.51 -12.70 -6.38
C GLU A 93 6.21 -12.12 -5.80
N ILE A 94 6.31 -11.12 -4.93
CA ILE A 94 5.12 -10.49 -4.33
C ILE A 94 4.28 -9.69 -5.34
N ARG A 95 4.82 -9.39 -6.53
CA ARG A 95 4.07 -8.73 -7.63
C ARG A 95 3.42 -9.73 -8.58
N GLY A 96 3.65 -11.03 -8.40
CA GLY A 96 3.06 -12.09 -9.20
C GLY A 96 1.54 -12.21 -9.05
N MET A 97 0.91 -12.85 -10.03
CA MET A 97 -0.56 -13.03 -10.08
C MET A 97 -1.07 -13.85 -8.89
N GLU A 98 -0.38 -14.93 -8.54
CA GLU A 98 -0.80 -15.81 -7.44
C GLU A 98 -0.91 -15.07 -6.11
N VAL A 99 0.06 -14.19 -5.80
CA VAL A 99 0.01 -13.34 -4.60
C VAL A 99 -1.09 -12.29 -4.74
N ALA A 100 -1.26 -11.72 -5.93
CA ALA A 100 -2.30 -10.71 -6.17
C ALA A 100 -3.72 -11.23 -5.93
N ASP A 101 -3.98 -12.49 -6.30
CA ASP A 101 -5.28 -13.12 -6.15
C ASP A 101 -5.58 -13.50 -4.68
N LYS A 102 -4.52 -13.80 -3.90
CA LYS A 102 -4.63 -14.31 -2.53
C LYS A 102 -4.41 -13.26 -1.43
N VAL A 103 -3.99 -12.05 -1.77
CA VAL A 103 -3.65 -11.04 -0.76
C VAL A 103 -4.86 -10.49 0.01
N SER A 104 -6.02 -10.38 -0.62
CA SER A 104 -7.21 -9.79 0.01
C SER A 104 -7.69 -10.59 1.22
N PRO A 105 -7.85 -11.92 1.18
CA PRO A 105 -8.16 -12.72 2.36
C PRO A 105 -7.15 -12.53 3.51
N VAL A 106 -5.84 -12.53 3.22
CA VAL A 106 -4.80 -12.31 4.24
C VAL A 106 -4.94 -10.93 4.88
N ALA A 107 -5.22 -9.91 4.09
CA ALA A 107 -5.33 -8.54 4.55
C ALA A 107 -6.59 -8.25 5.41
N THR A 108 -7.56 -9.17 5.47
CA THR A 108 -8.73 -9.07 6.36
C THR A 108 -8.48 -9.65 7.74
N LEU A 109 -7.43 -10.47 7.92
CA LEU A 109 -7.14 -11.13 9.19
C LEU A 109 -6.65 -10.13 10.25
N GLY A 110 -7.42 -9.95 11.32
CA GLY A 110 -7.12 -8.97 12.36
C GLY A 110 -5.77 -9.17 13.02
N PHE A 111 -5.35 -10.39 13.32
CA PHE A 111 -4.05 -10.65 13.92
C PHE A 111 -2.88 -10.32 12.98
N VAL A 112 -3.03 -10.53 11.66
CA VAL A 112 -2.04 -10.10 10.67
C VAL A 112 -1.94 -8.58 10.66
N ARG A 113 -3.10 -7.90 10.65
CA ARG A 113 -3.15 -6.44 10.68
C ARG A 113 -2.44 -5.87 11.90
N ARG A 114 -2.75 -6.36 13.09
CA ARG A 114 -2.10 -5.91 14.34
C ARG A 114 -0.59 -6.11 14.29
N ALA A 115 -0.10 -7.25 13.83
CA ALA A 115 1.33 -7.51 13.70
C ALA A 115 2.01 -6.54 12.71
N LEU A 116 1.39 -6.29 11.55
CA LEU A 116 1.95 -5.37 10.56
C LEU A 116 1.86 -3.91 10.99
N VAL A 117 0.76 -3.48 11.64
CA VAL A 117 0.63 -2.12 12.18
C VAL A 117 1.75 -1.83 13.20
N ALA A 118 2.03 -2.75 14.11
CA ALA A 118 3.12 -2.59 15.07
C ALA A 118 4.47 -2.39 14.37
N LYS A 119 4.72 -3.16 13.30
CA LYS A 119 5.95 -3.04 12.51
C LYS A 119 6.02 -1.73 11.73
N GLN A 120 4.92 -1.29 11.16
CA GLN A 120 4.79 -0.01 10.46
C GLN A 120 5.05 1.18 11.40
N GLN A 121 4.48 1.14 12.60
CA GLN A 121 4.71 2.15 13.64
C GLN A 121 6.18 2.22 14.05
N GLU A 122 6.84 1.07 14.19
CA GLU A 122 8.28 1.03 14.49
C GLU A 122 9.11 1.70 13.39
N MET A 123 8.80 1.42 12.11
CA MET A 123 9.47 2.02 10.95
C MET A 123 9.32 3.54 10.91
N GLY A 124 8.23 4.08 11.45
CA GLY A 124 7.94 5.52 11.45
C GLY A 124 8.49 6.31 12.64
N LYS A 125 9.06 5.66 13.65
CA LYS A 125 9.54 6.35 14.87
C LYS A 125 10.55 7.46 14.61
N ALA A 126 11.42 7.28 13.63
CA ALA A 126 12.44 8.28 13.28
C ALA A 126 11.89 9.42 12.41
N LYS A 127 10.62 9.34 11.99
CA LYS A 127 10.03 10.24 10.99
C LYS A 127 10.82 10.27 9.67
N GLY A 128 10.52 11.19 8.77
CA GLY A 128 11.14 11.24 7.45
C GLY A 128 10.71 10.07 6.56
N ILE A 129 9.45 9.70 6.65
CA ILE A 129 8.85 8.61 5.86
C ILE A 129 7.62 9.09 5.10
N VAL A 130 7.40 8.45 3.94
CA VAL A 130 6.13 8.47 3.21
C VAL A 130 5.61 7.04 3.18
N MET A 131 4.46 6.81 3.78
CA MET A 131 3.84 5.48 3.85
C MET A 131 2.49 5.50 3.16
N ASP A 132 2.26 4.55 2.25
CA ASP A 132 0.96 4.41 1.60
C ASP A 132 0.23 3.12 1.99
N GLY A 133 -1.08 3.21 2.07
CA GLY A 133 -1.92 2.10 2.48
C GLY A 133 -3.42 2.35 2.37
N ARG A 134 -4.16 1.89 3.40
CA ARG A 134 -5.61 2.01 3.53
C ARG A 134 -6.05 2.63 4.86
N ASP A 135 -5.17 2.60 5.84
CA ASP A 135 -5.46 2.93 7.24
C ASP A 135 -4.26 3.62 7.91
N ILE A 136 -3.37 4.22 7.11
CA ILE A 136 -2.15 4.81 7.62
C ILE A 136 -2.46 6.02 8.50
N GLY A 137 -3.27 6.95 8.00
CA GLY A 137 -3.65 8.17 8.73
C GLY A 137 -4.75 7.97 9.77
N THR A 138 -5.41 6.79 9.80
CA THR A 138 -6.48 6.50 10.77
C THR A 138 -6.04 5.58 11.90
N VAL A 139 -5.12 4.64 11.64
CA VAL A 139 -4.74 3.58 12.57
C VAL A 139 -3.23 3.55 12.82
N VAL A 140 -2.42 3.56 11.76
CA VAL A 140 -0.95 3.43 11.90
C VAL A 140 -0.34 4.69 12.49
N PHE A 141 -0.63 5.84 11.90
CA PHE A 141 -0.14 7.16 12.33
C PHE A 141 -1.28 8.17 12.42
N PRO A 142 -2.16 8.04 13.43
CA PRO A 142 -3.25 8.97 13.63
C PRO A 142 -2.78 10.41 13.91
N ASP A 143 -1.52 10.57 14.33
CA ASP A 143 -0.87 11.86 14.58
C ASP A 143 0.13 12.26 13.47
N ALA A 144 0.04 11.66 12.28
CA ALA A 144 0.88 12.05 11.13
C ALA A 144 0.67 13.54 10.80
N GLU A 145 1.76 14.25 10.57
CA GLU A 145 1.72 15.70 10.30
C GLU A 145 1.12 16.04 8.93
N LEU A 146 1.17 15.10 7.99
CA LEU A 146 0.50 15.24 6.70
C LEU A 146 -0.25 13.95 6.40
N LYS A 147 -1.57 14.06 6.26
CA LYS A 147 -2.44 12.95 5.85
C LYS A 147 -3.11 13.29 4.53
N LEU A 148 -3.01 12.38 3.60
CA LEU A 148 -3.60 12.49 2.27
C LEU A 148 -4.54 11.32 2.02
N PHE A 149 -5.69 11.60 1.43
CA PHE A 149 -6.62 10.59 0.95
C PHE A 149 -6.74 10.71 -0.56
N VAL A 150 -6.17 9.75 -1.29
CA VAL A 150 -6.13 9.77 -2.75
C VAL A 150 -7.27 8.93 -3.31
N THR A 151 -8.09 9.55 -4.13
CA THR A 151 -9.20 8.92 -4.79
C THR A 151 -9.18 9.16 -6.30
N ALA A 152 -9.86 8.30 -7.02
CA ALA A 152 -10.24 8.45 -8.42
C ALA A 152 -11.49 7.61 -8.67
N SER A 153 -12.26 7.91 -9.71
CA SER A 153 -13.44 7.12 -10.03
C SER A 153 -13.07 5.64 -10.31
N PRO A 154 -13.96 4.68 -9.99
CA PRO A 154 -13.69 3.27 -10.27
C PRO A 154 -13.33 3.01 -11.75
N GLU A 155 -13.96 3.74 -12.65
CA GLU A 155 -13.75 3.65 -14.10
C GLU A 155 -12.33 4.07 -14.50
N VAL A 156 -11.86 5.19 -13.97
CA VAL A 156 -10.48 5.70 -14.19
C VAL A 156 -9.47 4.71 -13.62
N ARG A 157 -9.71 4.17 -12.43
CA ARG A 157 -8.81 3.20 -11.80
C ARG A 157 -8.76 1.87 -12.53
N ALA A 158 -9.91 1.41 -13.04
CA ALA A 158 -9.98 0.21 -13.89
C ALA A 158 -9.20 0.41 -15.17
N LYS A 159 -9.37 1.55 -15.86
CA LYS A 159 -8.61 1.86 -17.07
C LYS A 159 -7.10 1.86 -16.81
N ARG A 160 -6.64 2.54 -15.76
CA ARG A 160 -5.21 2.55 -15.36
C ARG A 160 -4.68 1.14 -15.14
N ARG A 161 -5.48 0.28 -14.52
CA ARG A 161 -5.09 -1.11 -14.24
C ARG A 161 -5.03 -1.96 -15.51
N VAL A 162 -5.97 -1.79 -16.45
CA VAL A 162 -5.91 -2.44 -17.76
C VAL A 162 -4.65 -2.03 -18.50
N ASP A 163 -4.38 -0.70 -18.60
CA ASP A 163 -3.19 -0.19 -19.27
C ASP A 163 -1.89 -0.74 -18.65
N GLU A 164 -1.83 -0.88 -17.32
CA GLU A 164 -0.69 -1.49 -16.61
C GLU A 164 -0.52 -2.97 -16.94
N LEU A 165 -1.60 -3.73 -17.03
CA LEU A 165 -1.56 -5.16 -17.35
C LEU A 165 -1.14 -5.37 -18.81
N GLU A 166 -1.72 -4.60 -19.73
CA GLU A 166 -1.37 -4.64 -21.16
C GLU A 166 0.10 -4.29 -21.39
N ALA A 167 0.61 -3.27 -20.69
CA ALA A 167 2.03 -2.91 -20.77
C ALA A 167 2.98 -4.04 -20.28
N LYS A 168 2.47 -4.96 -19.45
CA LYS A 168 3.17 -6.18 -19.02
C LYS A 168 2.92 -7.40 -19.92
N GLY A 169 2.15 -7.23 -21.02
CA GLY A 169 1.77 -8.31 -21.92
C GLY A 169 0.72 -9.26 -21.33
N ILE A 170 -0.03 -8.84 -20.32
CA ILE A 170 -1.09 -9.62 -19.68
C ILE A 170 -2.43 -9.13 -20.22
N PRO A 171 -3.17 -9.97 -21.00
CA PRO A 171 -4.51 -9.62 -21.46
C PRO A 171 -5.45 -9.35 -20.28
N ALA A 172 -6.26 -8.30 -20.37
CA ALA A 172 -7.21 -7.95 -19.31
C ALA A 172 -8.50 -7.39 -19.92
N SER A 173 -9.65 -7.90 -19.46
CA SER A 173 -10.96 -7.32 -19.77
C SER A 173 -11.21 -6.12 -18.87
N TYR A 174 -11.62 -5.00 -19.47
CA TYR A 174 -11.97 -3.80 -18.72
C TYR A 174 -13.12 -4.07 -17.73
N GLU A 175 -14.12 -4.81 -18.15
CA GLU A 175 -15.29 -5.15 -17.34
C GLU A 175 -14.91 -5.98 -16.11
N GLU A 176 -14.07 -7.01 -16.30
CA GLU A 176 -13.56 -7.84 -15.19
C GLU A 176 -12.70 -7.04 -14.22
N VAL A 177 -11.86 -6.17 -14.75
CA VAL A 177 -11.01 -5.30 -13.93
C VAL A 177 -11.85 -4.29 -13.15
N LEU A 178 -12.89 -3.71 -13.77
CA LEU A 178 -13.80 -2.77 -13.10
C LEU A 178 -14.58 -3.45 -11.98
N GLU A 179 -15.09 -4.66 -12.22
CA GLU A 179 -15.76 -5.45 -11.18
C GLU A 179 -14.82 -5.77 -10.03
N ASN A 180 -13.58 -6.18 -10.32
CA ASN A 180 -12.56 -6.44 -9.31
C ASN A 180 -12.24 -5.19 -8.49
N VAL A 181 -12.09 -4.03 -9.13
CA VAL A 181 -11.87 -2.74 -8.45
C VAL A 181 -13.01 -2.45 -7.47
N LYS A 182 -14.27 -2.54 -7.92
CA LYS A 182 -15.45 -2.29 -7.09
C LYS A 182 -15.55 -3.29 -5.92
N LYS A 183 -15.28 -4.57 -6.17
CA LYS A 183 -15.27 -5.62 -5.13
C LYS A 183 -14.22 -5.34 -4.06
N ARG A 184 -13.02 -4.93 -4.46
CA ARG A 184 -11.95 -4.59 -3.52
C ARG A 184 -12.29 -3.36 -2.68
N ASP A 185 -12.84 -2.32 -3.30
CA ASP A 185 -13.28 -1.12 -2.58
C ASP A 185 -14.32 -1.47 -1.51
N TYR A 186 -15.28 -2.33 -1.87
CA TYR A 186 -16.27 -2.81 -0.94
C TYR A 186 -15.63 -3.55 0.24
N ILE A 187 -14.77 -4.55 -0.04
CA ILE A 187 -14.07 -5.33 1.00
C ILE A 187 -13.23 -4.41 1.90
N ASP A 188 -12.46 -3.50 1.32
CA ASP A 188 -11.62 -2.56 2.09
C ASP A 188 -12.47 -1.65 2.99
N SER A 189 -13.68 -1.28 2.57
CA SER A 189 -14.55 -0.36 3.31
C SER A 189 -15.33 -1.03 4.44
N ILE A 190 -15.71 -2.32 4.28
CA ILE A 190 -16.58 -3.03 5.24
C ILE A 190 -15.84 -3.95 6.19
N ARG A 191 -14.54 -4.16 5.99
CA ARG A 191 -13.78 -5.06 6.87
C ARG A 191 -13.88 -4.59 8.32
N GLU A 192 -13.97 -5.54 9.24
CA GLU A 192 -14.20 -5.28 10.65
C GLU A 192 -13.04 -4.49 11.29
N GLU A 193 -11.80 -4.86 10.96
CA GLU A 193 -10.62 -4.22 11.52
C GLU A 193 -9.97 -3.24 10.52
N SER A 194 -9.79 -2.00 10.94
CA SER A 194 -9.15 -0.92 10.18
C SER A 194 -9.75 -0.72 8.76
N PRO A 195 -11.06 -0.47 8.62
CA PRO A 195 -11.66 -0.24 7.31
C PRO A 195 -11.02 0.96 6.61
N LEU A 196 -11.02 0.94 5.27
CA LEU A 196 -10.62 2.10 4.48
C LEU A 196 -11.61 3.23 4.73
N ARG A 197 -11.13 4.28 5.35
CA ARG A 197 -11.88 5.53 5.56
C ARG A 197 -10.92 6.72 5.53
N GLN A 198 -11.44 7.85 5.13
CA GLN A 198 -10.71 9.11 5.22
C GLN A 198 -10.54 9.50 6.69
N ALA A 199 -9.34 9.90 7.10
CA ALA A 199 -9.13 10.56 8.38
C ALA A 199 -9.74 11.97 8.35
N ASP A 200 -10.26 12.45 9.49
CA ASP A 200 -10.99 13.72 9.56
C ASP A 200 -10.13 14.92 9.15
N ASP A 201 -8.82 14.84 9.38
CA ASP A 201 -7.82 15.85 9.04
C ASP A 201 -7.05 15.55 7.74
N ALA A 202 -7.46 14.55 6.97
CA ALA A 202 -6.82 14.21 5.71
C ALA A 202 -7.26 15.14 4.58
N LEU A 203 -6.28 15.64 3.82
CA LEU A 203 -6.51 16.36 2.59
C LEU A 203 -6.88 15.37 1.48
N VAL A 204 -7.98 15.62 0.79
CA VAL A 204 -8.47 14.77 -0.29
C VAL A 204 -7.87 15.22 -1.62
N LEU A 205 -7.34 14.26 -2.37
CA LEU A 205 -6.93 14.47 -3.75
C LEU A 205 -7.71 13.52 -4.66
N ASP A 206 -8.68 14.06 -5.40
CA ASP A 206 -9.26 13.36 -6.54
C ASP A 206 -8.37 13.61 -7.77
N ASN A 207 -7.66 12.56 -8.18
CA ASN A 207 -6.74 12.64 -9.31
C ASN A 207 -7.33 12.06 -10.61
N SER A 208 -8.65 11.93 -10.70
CA SER A 208 -9.32 11.35 -11.88
C SER A 208 -8.91 12.06 -13.19
N HIS A 209 -8.70 13.38 -13.13
CA HIS A 209 -8.44 14.22 -14.30
C HIS A 209 -7.11 15.00 -14.22
N MET A 210 -6.22 14.64 -13.26
CA MET A 210 -4.94 15.30 -13.08
C MET A 210 -3.81 14.60 -13.82
N THR A 211 -2.93 15.38 -14.42
CA THR A 211 -1.63 14.90 -14.93
C THR A 211 -0.70 14.51 -13.78
N LEU A 212 0.35 13.76 -14.06
CA LEU A 212 1.36 13.39 -13.05
C LEU A 212 2.10 14.62 -12.53
N GLU A 213 2.34 15.63 -13.38
CA GLU A 213 2.97 16.88 -13.01
C GLU A 213 2.10 17.70 -12.05
N GLU A 214 0.80 17.80 -12.31
CA GLU A 214 -0.15 18.47 -11.42
C GLU A 214 -0.23 17.79 -10.07
N GLN A 215 -0.29 16.45 -10.05
CA GLN A 215 -0.28 15.67 -8.81
C GLN A 215 1.01 15.92 -8.00
N LYS A 216 2.16 15.90 -8.67
CA LYS A 216 3.46 16.16 -8.03
C LYS A 216 3.52 17.57 -7.45
N ALA A 217 3.12 18.57 -8.21
CA ALA A 217 3.13 19.97 -7.76
C ALA A 217 2.23 20.15 -6.54
N TRP A 218 1.03 19.59 -6.56
CA TRP A 218 0.09 19.64 -5.43
C TRP A 218 0.68 18.97 -4.18
N LEU A 219 1.28 17.78 -4.31
CA LEU A 219 1.91 17.07 -3.19
C LEU A 219 3.02 17.86 -2.54
N LEU A 220 3.90 18.45 -3.34
CA LEU A 220 5.01 19.29 -2.85
C LEU A 220 4.48 20.51 -2.12
N GLU A 221 3.43 21.15 -2.64
CA GLU A 221 2.78 22.28 -1.98
C GLU A 221 2.24 21.88 -0.58
N GLN A 222 1.54 20.74 -0.48
CA GLN A 222 1.02 20.29 0.81
C GLN A 222 2.16 19.92 1.77
N TYR A 223 3.23 19.30 1.29
CA TYR A 223 4.40 19.01 2.11
C TYR A 223 5.04 20.30 2.66
N HIS A 224 5.26 21.32 1.82
CA HIS A 224 5.83 22.60 2.27
C HIS A 224 4.95 23.27 3.31
N LYS A 225 3.63 23.27 3.14
CA LYS A 225 2.68 23.77 4.14
C LYS A 225 2.82 23.01 5.48
N ALA A 226 2.93 21.69 5.43
CA ALA A 226 3.02 20.85 6.62
C ALA A 226 4.32 21.06 7.43
N ILE A 227 5.42 21.39 6.78
CA ILE A 227 6.70 21.67 7.44
C ILE A 227 6.91 23.15 7.79
N GLY A 228 5.98 24.02 7.38
CA GLY A 228 6.03 25.46 7.68
C GLY A 228 7.02 26.25 6.81
N SER A 229 7.21 25.83 5.57
CA SER A 229 8.11 26.48 4.59
C SER A 229 7.39 26.93 3.32
#